data_658e3f53da9043344fc13f8e5882ab03
#
_entry.id   658e3f53da9043344fc13f8e5882ab03
#
_cell.length_a   1.000
_cell.length_b   1.000
_cell.length_c   1.000
_cell.angle_alpha   90.00
_cell.angle_beta   90.00
_cell.angle_gamma   90.00
#
_symmetry.space_group_name_H-M   'P 1'
#
loop_
_entity.id
_entity.type
_entity.pdbx_description
1 polymer ?
#
loop_
_entity_poly.entity_id
_entity_poly.type
_entity_poly.pdbx_seq_one_letter_code
_entity_poly.pdbx_strand_id
1 'polypeptide(L)'
;GFAITTLMPLAEGIPIVCHPDPKDVATIASGIEKYTGTILVGTPTFLRMYAISKKVSVESLQSLRLVVAGAEKLRSEVREAFESKFNKPVYEGYGTTETSPGASVNLPDIKDNDSETVKLRNRPGTVGRAFSGTEFRIVDPDSLDPIPTGEDGLILIGGPQIMKGYLKMPEKTAEAMEIIDDYRWYRTGDKGHLDEDGFLTIVDRYSRFAKIGGEMI
;
A
#
# COMPACT_ATOMS: atom_id res chain seq x y z
N GLY A 1 9.10 1.86 -4.48
CA GLY A 1 9.19 1.67 -5.91
C GLY A 1 10.00 0.47 -6.35
N PHE A 2 11.33 0.49 -6.21
CA PHE A 2 12.27 -0.43 -6.89
C PHE A 2 11.92 -1.92 -6.74
N ALA A 3 11.59 -2.40 -5.55
CA ALA A 3 11.29 -3.82 -5.35
C ALA A 3 10.01 -4.26 -6.12
N ILE A 4 8.90 -3.52 -5.98
CA ILE A 4 7.64 -3.88 -6.65
C ILE A 4 7.67 -3.62 -8.18
N THR A 5 8.30 -2.51 -8.60
CA THR A 5 8.22 -2.11 -10.01
C THR A 5 9.39 -2.60 -10.87
N THR A 6 10.42 -3.18 -10.25
CA THR A 6 11.59 -3.67 -10.98
C THR A 6 11.97 -5.09 -10.55
N LEU A 7 12.34 -5.34 -9.29
CA LEU A 7 12.86 -6.64 -8.89
C LEU A 7 11.80 -7.76 -8.99
N MET A 8 10.60 -7.52 -8.48
CA MET A 8 9.53 -8.52 -8.53
C MET A 8 9.13 -8.87 -9.97
N PRO A 9 8.82 -7.92 -10.86
CA PRO A 9 8.50 -8.25 -12.24
C PRO A 9 9.63 -9.00 -12.96
N LEU A 10 10.88 -8.62 -12.73
CA LEU A 10 12.02 -9.33 -13.33
C LEU A 10 12.12 -10.77 -12.83
N ALA A 11 11.92 -11.00 -11.52
CA ALA A 11 11.95 -12.35 -10.94
C ALA A 11 10.82 -13.24 -11.49
N GLU A 12 9.66 -12.63 -11.76
CA GLU A 12 8.48 -13.32 -12.30
C GLU A 12 8.46 -13.38 -13.85
N GLY A 13 9.48 -12.85 -14.54
CA GLY A 13 9.53 -12.81 -16.00
C GLY A 13 8.51 -11.86 -16.64
N ILE A 14 8.04 -10.85 -15.89
CA ILE A 14 7.08 -9.86 -16.36
C ILE A 14 7.82 -8.71 -17.04
N PRO A 15 7.45 -8.31 -18.27
CA PRO A 15 8.06 -7.17 -18.96
C PRO A 15 7.87 -5.87 -18.20
N ILE A 16 8.91 -5.01 -18.22
CA ILE A 16 8.89 -3.69 -17.56
C ILE A 16 9.11 -2.59 -18.58
N VAL A 17 8.36 -1.50 -18.44
CA VAL A 17 8.61 -0.24 -19.13
C VAL A 17 9.23 0.72 -18.13
N CYS A 18 10.50 1.05 -18.31
CA CYS A 18 11.24 1.96 -17.44
C CYS A 18 11.27 3.38 -17.97
N HIS A 19 11.08 4.35 -17.10
CA HIS A 19 11.29 5.77 -17.38
C HIS A 19 12.06 6.42 -16.23
N PRO A 20 13.10 7.24 -16.50
CA PRO A 20 13.98 7.77 -15.46
C PRO A 20 13.34 8.89 -14.62
N ASP A 21 12.37 9.60 -15.15
CA ASP A 21 11.70 10.70 -14.46
C ASP A 21 10.21 10.38 -14.21
N PRO A 22 9.81 10.10 -12.98
CA PRO A 22 8.41 9.80 -12.64
C PRO A 22 7.47 11.01 -12.80
N LYS A 23 8.00 12.21 -12.95
CA LYS A 23 7.21 13.43 -13.18
C LYS A 23 6.85 13.66 -14.64
N ASP A 24 7.57 13.04 -15.57
CA ASP A 24 7.25 13.10 -17.00
C ASP A 24 6.11 12.13 -17.34
N VAL A 25 4.93 12.43 -16.79
CA VAL A 25 3.72 11.61 -16.98
C VAL A 25 3.29 11.50 -18.43
N ALA A 26 3.66 12.47 -19.29
CA ALA A 26 3.32 12.44 -20.71
C ALA A 26 4.11 11.36 -21.45
N THR A 27 5.42 11.29 -21.24
CA THR A 27 6.27 10.25 -21.85
C THR A 27 5.94 8.88 -21.29
N ILE A 28 5.65 8.78 -19.96
CA ILE A 28 5.23 7.51 -19.35
C ILE A 28 3.90 7.03 -19.95
N ALA A 29 2.91 7.93 -20.12
CA ALA A 29 1.63 7.59 -20.74
C ALA A 29 1.81 7.10 -22.19
N SER A 30 2.66 7.76 -22.99
CA SER A 30 3.03 7.29 -24.33
C SER A 30 3.71 5.90 -24.29
N GLY A 31 4.51 5.63 -23.27
CA GLY A 31 5.11 4.31 -23.05
C GLY A 31 4.05 3.25 -22.72
N ILE A 32 3.08 3.57 -21.86
CA ILE A 32 1.96 2.67 -21.53
C ILE A 32 1.18 2.31 -22.80
N GLU A 33 0.84 3.31 -23.62
CA GLU A 33 0.13 3.11 -24.88
C GLU A 33 0.95 2.26 -25.85
N LYS A 34 2.20 2.65 -26.11
CA LYS A 34 3.09 1.99 -27.07
C LYS A 34 3.36 0.53 -26.75
N TYR A 35 3.56 0.21 -25.46
CA TYR A 35 3.93 -1.12 -25.01
C TYR A 35 2.77 -1.89 -24.37
N THR A 36 1.55 -1.34 -24.46
CA THR A 36 0.34 -1.94 -23.87
C THR A 36 0.50 -2.26 -22.37
N GLY A 37 1.06 -1.31 -21.62
CA GLY A 37 1.28 -1.47 -20.19
C GLY A 37 -0.03 -1.76 -19.45
N THR A 38 -0.02 -2.75 -18.55
CA THR A 38 -1.24 -3.22 -17.89
C THR A 38 -1.31 -2.88 -16.41
N ILE A 39 -0.19 -2.54 -15.80
CA ILE A 39 -0.09 -2.21 -14.37
C ILE A 39 0.67 -0.88 -14.23
N LEU A 40 0.06 0.05 -13.50
CA LEU A 40 0.69 1.31 -13.08
C LEU A 40 0.74 1.36 -11.57
N VAL A 41 1.93 1.50 -10.99
CA VAL A 41 2.13 1.71 -9.55
C VAL A 41 2.73 3.08 -9.34
N GLY A 42 2.12 3.89 -8.48
CA GLY A 42 2.59 5.23 -8.21
C GLY A 42 2.18 5.75 -6.84
N THR A 43 2.70 6.92 -6.47
CA THR A 43 2.17 7.64 -5.31
C THR A 43 0.94 8.46 -5.71
N PRO A 44 0.05 8.81 -4.78
CA PRO A 44 -1.05 9.74 -5.04
C PRO A 44 -0.61 11.04 -5.72
N THR A 45 0.56 11.56 -5.33
CA THR A 45 1.16 12.74 -5.95
C THR A 45 1.37 12.55 -7.45
N PHE A 46 1.92 11.42 -7.90
CA PHE A 46 2.10 11.16 -9.33
C PHE A 46 0.77 10.91 -10.03
N LEU A 47 -0.16 10.16 -9.44
CA LEU A 47 -1.49 9.94 -10.02
C LEU A 47 -2.24 11.26 -10.25
N ARG A 48 -2.12 12.20 -9.32
CA ARG A 48 -2.65 13.55 -9.51
C ARG A 48 -2.06 14.24 -10.74
N MET A 49 -0.75 14.07 -10.99
CA MET A 49 -0.10 14.67 -12.17
C MET A 49 -0.69 14.13 -13.48
N TYR A 50 -1.00 12.83 -13.58
CA TYR A 50 -1.74 12.27 -14.73
C TYR A 50 -3.12 12.91 -14.86
N ALA A 51 -3.86 13.02 -13.76
CA ALA A 51 -5.22 13.55 -13.77
C ALA A 51 -5.28 15.00 -14.28
N ILE A 52 -4.36 15.87 -13.85
CA ILE A 52 -4.35 17.29 -14.24
C ILE A 52 -3.63 17.59 -15.58
N SER A 53 -2.83 16.65 -16.09
CA SER A 53 -2.05 16.86 -17.31
C SER A 53 -2.95 16.91 -18.53
N LYS A 54 -2.86 17.99 -19.31
CA LYS A 54 -3.53 18.10 -20.61
C LYS A 54 -2.85 17.27 -21.72
N LYS A 55 -1.62 16.80 -21.47
CA LYS A 55 -0.84 16.01 -22.44
C LYS A 55 -1.11 14.50 -22.34
N VAL A 56 -1.78 14.06 -21.28
CA VAL A 56 -2.16 12.65 -21.09
C VAL A 56 -3.60 12.47 -21.51
N SER A 57 -3.82 11.74 -22.59
CA SER A 57 -5.15 11.40 -23.10
C SER A 57 -5.73 10.19 -22.38
N VAL A 58 -7.04 9.99 -22.49
CA VAL A 58 -7.73 8.82 -21.93
C VAL A 58 -7.25 7.55 -22.60
N GLU A 59 -7.03 7.61 -23.91
CA GLU A 59 -6.61 6.49 -24.77
C GLU A 59 -5.24 5.96 -24.34
N SER A 60 -4.32 6.86 -23.93
CA SER A 60 -2.96 6.46 -23.54
C SER A 60 -2.89 5.54 -22.32
N LEU A 61 -3.94 5.51 -21.49
CA LEU A 61 -4.04 4.63 -20.32
C LEU A 61 -5.06 3.49 -20.48
N GLN A 62 -5.62 3.30 -21.67
CA GLN A 62 -6.67 2.30 -21.92
C GLN A 62 -6.26 0.86 -21.56
N SER A 63 -5.01 0.49 -21.84
CA SER A 63 -4.48 -0.85 -21.57
C SER A 63 -4.32 -1.19 -20.11
N LEU A 64 -4.34 -0.18 -19.20
CA LEU A 64 -4.19 -0.42 -17.77
C LEU A 64 -5.36 -1.24 -17.22
N ARG A 65 -5.04 -2.33 -16.57
CA ARG A 65 -5.97 -3.19 -15.83
C ARG A 65 -5.91 -2.95 -14.32
N LEU A 66 -4.75 -2.51 -13.83
CA LEU A 66 -4.52 -2.27 -12.42
C LEU A 66 -3.74 -0.96 -12.23
N VAL A 67 -4.28 -0.07 -11.41
CA VAL A 67 -3.61 1.15 -10.96
C VAL A 67 -3.53 1.10 -9.45
N VAL A 68 -2.30 1.08 -8.90
CA VAL A 68 -2.08 0.97 -7.46
C VAL A 68 -1.44 2.26 -6.94
N ALA A 69 -2.08 2.85 -5.92
CA ALA A 69 -1.55 3.95 -5.15
C ALA A 69 -0.94 3.44 -3.84
N GLY A 70 0.27 3.90 -3.51
CA GLY A 70 0.92 3.54 -2.25
C GLY A 70 1.91 4.60 -1.77
N ALA A 71 2.52 4.36 -0.62
CA ALA A 71 3.49 5.22 0.06
C ALA A 71 2.97 6.53 0.64
N GLU A 72 1.80 7.00 0.22
CA GLU A 72 1.13 8.20 0.73
C GLU A 72 -0.37 7.92 0.87
N LYS A 73 -1.05 8.66 1.74
CA LYS A 73 -2.51 8.57 1.87
C LYS A 73 -3.18 9.06 0.59
N LEU A 74 -3.99 8.23 -0.03
CA LEU A 74 -4.79 8.60 -1.21
C LEU A 74 -6.01 9.42 -0.76
N ARG A 75 -6.01 10.71 -1.08
CA ARG A 75 -7.16 11.59 -0.81
C ARG A 75 -8.26 11.34 -1.83
N SER A 76 -9.52 11.48 -1.42
CA SER A 76 -10.69 11.29 -2.29
C SER A 76 -10.62 12.12 -3.56
N GLU A 77 -10.20 13.40 -3.45
CA GLU A 77 -10.11 14.29 -4.60
C GLU A 77 -9.13 13.80 -5.68
N VAL A 78 -8.02 13.18 -5.26
CA VAL A 78 -7.03 12.62 -6.19
C VAL A 78 -7.56 11.36 -6.86
N ARG A 79 -8.21 10.48 -6.07
CA ARG A 79 -8.87 9.28 -6.57
C ARG A 79 -9.92 9.64 -7.61
N GLU A 80 -10.87 10.50 -7.24
CA GLU A 80 -11.98 10.92 -8.09
C GLU A 80 -11.52 11.60 -9.38
N ALA A 81 -10.51 12.48 -9.27
CA ALA A 81 -9.95 13.15 -10.45
C ALA A 81 -9.31 12.15 -11.44
N PHE A 82 -8.60 11.15 -10.94
CA PHE A 82 -7.98 10.12 -11.78
C PHE A 82 -9.04 9.19 -12.39
N GLU A 83 -9.93 8.66 -11.56
CA GLU A 83 -10.97 7.71 -11.97
C GLU A 83 -11.96 8.33 -12.95
N SER A 84 -12.41 9.57 -12.70
CA SER A 84 -13.31 10.28 -13.60
C SER A 84 -12.68 10.58 -14.96
N LYS A 85 -11.38 10.92 -15.01
CA LYS A 85 -10.71 11.22 -16.26
C LYS A 85 -10.43 9.97 -17.11
N PHE A 86 -9.94 8.90 -16.46
CA PHE A 86 -9.43 7.75 -17.20
C PHE A 86 -10.35 6.53 -17.17
N ASN A 87 -11.46 6.59 -16.42
CA ASN A 87 -12.36 5.46 -16.17
C ASN A 87 -11.59 4.21 -15.69
N LYS A 88 -10.61 4.40 -14.79
CA LYS A 88 -9.76 3.36 -14.22
C LYS A 88 -9.79 3.47 -12.71
N PRO A 89 -10.26 2.45 -11.99
CA PRO A 89 -10.26 2.45 -10.53
C PRO A 89 -8.83 2.47 -9.97
N VAL A 90 -8.63 3.18 -8.87
CA VAL A 90 -7.37 3.26 -8.15
C VAL A 90 -7.45 2.43 -6.87
N TYR A 91 -6.56 1.46 -6.74
CA TYR A 91 -6.46 0.56 -5.59
C TYR A 91 -5.36 1.04 -4.65
N GLU A 92 -5.64 1.04 -3.36
CA GLU A 92 -4.64 1.43 -2.36
C GLU A 92 -3.86 0.23 -1.87
N GLY A 93 -2.55 0.43 -1.67
CA GLY A 93 -1.68 -0.55 -1.02
C GLY A 93 -0.84 0.10 0.08
N TYR A 94 -0.44 -0.72 1.04
CA TYR A 94 0.36 -0.31 2.19
C TYR A 94 1.57 -1.20 2.38
N GLY A 95 2.61 -0.59 2.88
CA GLY A 95 3.82 -1.22 3.32
C GLY A 95 4.95 -0.21 3.51
N THR A 96 6.03 -0.69 4.08
CA THR A 96 7.22 0.09 4.40
C THR A 96 8.45 -0.58 3.78
N THR A 97 9.60 0.07 3.83
CA THR A 97 10.86 -0.55 3.40
C THR A 97 11.14 -1.83 4.18
N GLU A 98 10.78 -1.84 5.45
CA GLU A 98 10.94 -2.96 6.38
C GLU A 98 10.05 -4.17 6.06
N THR A 99 9.02 -3.99 5.23
CA THR A 99 8.12 -5.06 4.74
C THR A 99 8.41 -5.49 3.31
N SER A 100 9.54 -5.10 2.71
CA SER A 100 10.13 -5.52 1.42
C SER A 100 9.27 -5.32 0.15
N PRO A 101 8.59 -4.26 -0.11
CA PRO A 101 8.07 -3.13 0.65
C PRO A 101 6.55 -3.20 0.86
N GLY A 102 5.89 -4.32 0.61
CA GLY A 102 4.44 -4.47 0.62
C GLY A 102 3.93 -5.32 1.78
N ALA A 103 2.77 -4.95 2.32
CA ALA A 103 2.09 -5.71 3.37
C ALA A 103 0.62 -5.98 3.02
N SER A 104 -0.06 -5.02 2.37
CA SER A 104 -1.45 -5.19 1.94
C SER A 104 -1.75 -4.43 0.66
N VAL A 105 -2.85 -4.79 0.01
CA VAL A 105 -3.36 -4.11 -1.17
C VAL A 105 -4.85 -4.37 -1.37
N ASN A 106 -5.58 -3.35 -1.83
CA ASN A 106 -6.87 -3.52 -2.46
C ASN A 106 -6.68 -4.04 -3.90
N LEU A 107 -7.54 -4.93 -4.34
CA LEU A 107 -7.52 -5.53 -5.68
C LEU A 107 -8.93 -5.55 -6.26
N PRO A 108 -9.08 -5.68 -7.57
CA PRO A 108 -10.40 -5.86 -8.18
C PRO A 108 -11.16 -7.03 -7.53
N ASP A 109 -12.45 -6.84 -7.27
CA ASP A 109 -13.32 -7.89 -6.81
C ASP A 109 -13.41 -9.02 -7.84
N ILE A 110 -13.55 -10.25 -7.37
CA ILE A 110 -13.68 -11.43 -8.23
C ILE A 110 -15.12 -11.89 -8.14
N LYS A 111 -15.79 -11.93 -9.30
CA LYS A 111 -17.07 -12.64 -9.45
C LYS A 111 -16.75 -14.12 -9.65
N ASP A 112 -17.39 -14.95 -8.86
CA ASP A 112 -17.34 -16.38 -9.10
C ASP A 112 -18.21 -16.71 -10.33
N ASN A 113 -17.64 -17.41 -11.30
CA ASN A 113 -18.35 -17.74 -12.54
C ASN A 113 -19.44 -18.80 -12.33
N ASP A 114 -19.34 -19.58 -11.25
CA ASP A 114 -20.23 -20.70 -10.94
C ASP A 114 -21.28 -20.37 -9.86
N SER A 115 -21.20 -19.17 -9.27
CA SER A 115 -22.13 -18.70 -8.25
C SER A 115 -22.35 -17.18 -8.36
N GLU A 116 -23.47 -16.66 -7.81
CA GLU A 116 -23.72 -15.21 -7.73
C GLU A 116 -22.84 -14.52 -6.67
N THR A 117 -21.91 -15.25 -6.05
CA THR A 117 -21.06 -14.69 -4.98
C THR A 117 -19.96 -13.82 -5.55
N VAL A 118 -19.74 -12.67 -4.89
CA VAL A 118 -18.63 -11.76 -5.19
C VAL A 118 -17.63 -11.86 -4.06
N LYS A 119 -16.40 -12.26 -4.37
CA LYS A 119 -15.29 -12.18 -3.41
C LYS A 119 -14.81 -10.74 -3.35
N LEU A 120 -15.20 -10.03 -2.29
CA LEU A 120 -14.76 -8.66 -2.04
C LEU A 120 -13.25 -8.65 -1.78
N ARG A 121 -12.54 -7.86 -2.56
CA ARG A 121 -11.08 -7.64 -2.47
C ARG A 121 -10.72 -6.16 -2.46
N ASN A 122 -11.72 -5.29 -2.58
CA ASN A 122 -11.57 -3.85 -2.57
C ASN A 122 -12.52 -3.22 -1.55
N ARG A 123 -11.97 -2.32 -0.74
CA ARG A 123 -12.73 -1.46 0.16
C ARG A 123 -12.12 -0.06 0.13
N PRO A 124 -12.70 0.88 -0.61
CA PRO A 124 -12.20 2.26 -0.67
C PRO A 124 -12.07 2.89 0.70
N GLY A 125 -10.96 3.62 0.93
CA GLY A 125 -10.64 4.22 2.23
C GLY A 125 -9.82 3.30 3.14
N THR A 126 -9.64 2.03 2.76
CA THR A 126 -8.70 1.10 3.40
C THR A 126 -7.47 0.89 2.52
N VAL A 127 -6.43 0.30 3.07
CA VAL A 127 -5.23 -0.11 2.32
C VAL A 127 -5.25 -1.59 1.94
N GLY A 128 -6.44 -2.20 1.97
CA GLY A 128 -6.66 -3.57 1.54
C GLY A 128 -6.39 -4.61 2.61
N ARG A 129 -6.35 -5.87 2.16
CA ARG A 129 -6.06 -7.04 3.01
C ARG A 129 -4.59 -7.42 2.92
N ALA A 130 -4.10 -8.08 3.97
CA ALA A 130 -2.75 -8.64 4.02
C ALA A 130 -2.44 -9.54 2.82
N PHE A 131 -1.19 -9.52 2.37
CA PHE A 131 -0.69 -10.50 1.42
C PHE A 131 -0.68 -11.90 2.05
N SER A 132 -0.72 -12.94 1.22
CA SER A 132 -0.57 -14.31 1.70
C SER A 132 0.72 -14.48 2.51
N GLY A 133 0.60 -15.01 3.73
CA GLY A 133 1.72 -15.16 4.68
C GLY A 133 2.06 -13.89 5.45
N THR A 134 1.35 -12.78 5.22
CA THR A 134 1.46 -11.56 6.03
C THR A 134 0.33 -11.54 7.05
N GLU A 135 0.65 -11.13 8.27
CA GLU A 135 -0.32 -10.96 9.35
C GLU A 135 -0.25 -9.54 9.89
N PHE A 136 -1.41 -9.00 10.28
CA PHE A 136 -1.53 -7.77 11.04
C PHE A 136 -2.01 -8.07 12.46
N ARG A 137 -1.41 -7.40 13.43
CA ARG A 137 -1.90 -7.37 14.81
C ARG A 137 -2.08 -5.91 15.21
N ILE A 138 -3.24 -5.59 15.79
CA ILE A 138 -3.52 -4.25 16.29
C ILE A 138 -3.42 -4.34 17.82
N VAL A 139 -2.55 -3.51 18.39
CA VAL A 139 -2.20 -3.58 19.81
C VAL A 139 -2.17 -2.20 20.46
N ASP A 140 -2.30 -2.19 21.77
CA ASP A 140 -1.99 -1.01 22.58
C ASP A 140 -0.49 -0.66 22.41
N PRO A 141 -0.14 0.61 22.18
CA PRO A 141 1.25 0.99 21.89
C PRO A 141 2.22 0.84 23.08
N ASP A 142 1.71 0.81 24.31
CA ASP A 142 2.52 0.74 25.54
C ASP A 142 2.58 -0.68 26.11
N SER A 143 1.43 -1.37 26.24
CA SER A 143 1.35 -2.73 26.80
C SER A 143 1.53 -3.85 25.79
N LEU A 144 1.32 -3.57 24.50
CA LEU A 144 1.26 -4.54 23.38
C LEU A 144 0.10 -5.56 23.51
N ASP A 145 -0.87 -5.28 24.37
CA ASP A 145 -2.07 -6.09 24.47
C ASP A 145 -2.92 -5.96 23.20
N PRO A 146 -3.56 -7.04 22.74
CA PRO A 146 -4.44 -6.99 21.58
C PRO A 146 -5.61 -6.03 21.80
N ILE A 147 -5.93 -5.24 20.78
CA ILE A 147 -7.09 -4.34 20.74
C ILE A 147 -8.23 -5.01 19.96
N PRO A 148 -9.51 -4.81 20.36
CA PRO A 148 -10.66 -5.34 19.67
C PRO A 148 -10.72 -4.90 18.20
N THR A 149 -11.29 -5.75 17.33
CA THR A 149 -11.54 -5.43 15.92
C THR A 149 -12.36 -4.16 15.79
N GLY A 150 -11.94 -3.28 14.89
CA GLY A 150 -12.58 -1.98 14.64
C GLY A 150 -12.06 -0.84 15.52
N GLU A 151 -11.26 -1.12 16.53
CA GLU A 151 -10.65 -0.10 17.38
C GLU A 151 -9.22 0.21 16.95
N ASP A 152 -8.83 1.48 17.08
CA ASP A 152 -7.53 1.98 16.63
C ASP A 152 -6.41 1.65 17.60
N GLY A 153 -5.35 1.04 17.11
CA GLY A 153 -4.14 0.73 17.86
C GLY A 153 -2.88 0.84 17.03
N LEU A 154 -1.75 0.46 17.62
CA LEU A 154 -0.48 0.31 16.92
C LEU A 154 -0.54 -0.89 15.98
N ILE A 155 -0.15 -0.68 14.73
CA ILE A 155 -0.10 -1.73 13.72
C ILE A 155 1.23 -2.47 13.85
N LEU A 156 1.17 -3.77 14.12
CA LEU A 156 2.30 -4.68 13.99
C LEU A 156 2.13 -5.53 12.72
N ILE A 157 3.23 -5.82 12.03
CA ILE A 157 3.23 -6.64 10.82
C ILE A 157 4.17 -7.83 11.01
N GLY A 158 3.64 -9.03 10.82
CA GLY A 158 4.39 -10.27 10.81
C GLY A 158 4.40 -10.91 9.42
N GLY A 159 5.43 -11.69 9.11
CA GLY A 159 5.51 -12.41 7.84
C GLY A 159 6.93 -12.61 7.32
N PRO A 160 7.08 -13.47 6.29
CA PRO A 160 8.39 -13.82 5.74
C PRO A 160 9.09 -12.64 5.04
N GLN A 161 8.35 -11.62 4.61
CA GLN A 161 8.87 -10.43 3.95
C GLN A 161 9.47 -9.40 4.91
N ILE A 162 9.31 -9.58 6.24
CA ILE A 162 9.86 -8.64 7.22
C ILE A 162 11.39 -8.67 7.16
N MET A 163 11.99 -7.48 7.09
CA MET A 163 13.45 -7.32 7.03
C MET A 163 14.17 -8.06 8.18
N LYS A 164 15.39 -8.50 7.97
CA LYS A 164 16.23 -9.09 9.03
C LYS A 164 16.62 -8.05 10.09
N GLY A 165 16.79 -6.80 9.68
CA GLY A 165 17.16 -5.69 10.53
C GLY A 165 17.86 -4.58 9.75
N TYR A 166 18.17 -3.48 10.44
CA TYR A 166 18.96 -2.38 9.89
C TYR A 166 20.45 -2.74 9.91
N LEU A 167 21.10 -2.59 8.77
CA LEU A 167 22.51 -2.96 8.60
C LEU A 167 23.40 -2.17 9.58
N LYS A 168 24.18 -2.90 10.40
CA LYS A 168 25.08 -2.36 11.41
C LYS A 168 24.40 -1.47 12.48
N MET A 169 23.08 -1.66 12.69
CA MET A 169 22.30 -0.92 13.67
C MET A 169 21.45 -1.87 14.51
N PRO A 170 22.06 -2.71 15.37
CA PRO A 170 21.32 -3.71 16.16
C PRO A 170 20.34 -3.08 17.14
N GLU A 171 20.67 -1.95 17.74
CA GLU A 171 19.81 -1.22 18.68
C GLU A 171 18.53 -0.74 17.98
N LYS A 172 18.66 -0.07 16.83
CA LYS A 172 17.48 0.33 16.04
C LYS A 172 16.67 -0.86 15.54
N THR A 173 17.32 -1.97 15.27
CA THR A 173 16.62 -3.20 14.90
C THR A 173 15.79 -3.72 16.06
N ALA A 174 16.36 -3.72 17.28
CA ALA A 174 15.64 -4.12 18.49
C ALA A 174 14.44 -3.22 18.80
N GLU A 175 14.57 -1.90 18.60
CA GLU A 175 13.47 -0.93 18.78
C GLU A 175 12.31 -1.13 17.79
N ALA A 176 12.62 -1.63 16.58
CA ALA A 176 11.65 -1.80 15.50
C ALA A 176 10.99 -3.19 15.48
N MET A 177 11.46 -4.13 16.31
CA MET A 177 10.99 -5.51 16.30
C MET A 177 10.50 -5.95 17.66
N GLU A 178 9.35 -6.60 17.65
CA GLU A 178 8.77 -7.24 18.85
C GLU A 178 8.79 -8.76 18.66
N ILE A 179 8.92 -9.49 19.76
CA ILE A 179 8.72 -10.93 19.81
C ILE A 179 7.50 -11.20 20.68
N ILE A 180 6.43 -11.69 20.08
CA ILE A 180 5.19 -12.01 20.77
C ILE A 180 4.82 -13.44 20.38
N ASP A 181 4.64 -14.32 21.37
CA ASP A 181 4.31 -15.74 21.16
C ASP A 181 5.31 -16.47 20.24
N ASP A 182 6.62 -16.24 20.45
CA ASP A 182 7.74 -16.74 19.65
C ASP A 182 7.69 -16.33 18.17
N TYR A 183 6.84 -15.38 17.81
CA TYR A 183 6.71 -14.86 16.47
C TYR A 183 7.22 -13.42 16.37
N ARG A 184 7.86 -13.09 15.24
CA ARG A 184 8.54 -11.82 15.03
C ARG A 184 7.64 -10.82 14.33
N TRP A 185 7.44 -9.66 14.96
CA TRP A 185 6.60 -8.57 14.50
C TRP A 185 7.42 -7.31 14.24
N TYR A 186 7.14 -6.64 13.14
CA TYR A 186 7.64 -5.31 12.86
C TYR A 186 6.69 -4.26 13.44
N ARG A 187 7.24 -3.38 14.26
CA ARG A 187 6.55 -2.24 14.85
C ARG A 187 6.53 -1.08 13.86
N THR A 188 5.39 -0.79 13.22
CA THR A 188 5.32 0.17 12.12
C THR A 188 5.37 1.63 12.57
N GLY A 189 4.92 1.91 13.79
CA GLY A 189 4.65 3.26 14.27
C GLY A 189 3.41 3.90 13.66
N ASP A 190 2.65 3.17 12.84
CA ASP A 190 1.39 3.62 12.27
C ASP A 190 0.22 3.20 13.17
N LYS A 191 -0.81 4.04 13.24
CA LYS A 191 -2.06 3.82 13.97
C LYS A 191 -3.17 3.43 13.01
N GLY A 192 -3.96 2.41 13.36
CA GLY A 192 -5.10 1.98 12.56
C GLY A 192 -5.83 0.80 13.15
N HIS A 193 -6.75 0.26 12.38
CA HIS A 193 -7.58 -0.88 12.77
C HIS A 193 -7.84 -1.84 11.62
N LEU A 194 -8.19 -3.07 11.96
CA LEU A 194 -8.77 -4.05 11.05
C LEU A 194 -10.29 -4.06 11.22
N ASP A 195 -11.01 -4.17 10.12
CA ASP A 195 -12.43 -4.48 10.17
C ASP A 195 -12.68 -5.99 10.26
N GLU A 196 -13.96 -6.40 10.38
CA GLU A 196 -14.37 -7.80 10.49
C GLU A 196 -13.99 -8.65 9.28
N ASP A 197 -13.82 -8.04 8.12
CA ASP A 197 -13.40 -8.69 6.88
C ASP A 197 -11.87 -8.70 6.68
N GLY A 198 -11.11 -8.12 7.61
CA GLY A 198 -9.64 -8.05 7.57
C GLY A 198 -9.06 -6.97 6.66
N PHE A 199 -9.84 -5.95 6.29
CA PHE A 199 -9.29 -4.77 5.62
C PHE A 199 -8.65 -3.82 6.64
N LEU A 200 -7.45 -3.35 6.33
CA LEU A 200 -6.70 -2.44 7.18
C LEU A 200 -7.01 -0.99 6.84
N THR A 201 -7.39 -0.21 7.85
CA THR A 201 -7.49 1.25 7.78
C THR A 201 -6.34 1.89 8.52
N ILE A 202 -5.60 2.79 7.87
CA ILE A 202 -4.56 3.60 8.51
C ILE A 202 -5.15 4.96 8.86
N VAL A 203 -5.10 5.29 10.14
CA VAL A 203 -5.68 6.53 10.66
C VAL A 203 -4.63 7.62 10.75
N ASP A 204 -3.47 7.33 11.40
CA ASP A 204 -2.39 8.28 11.62
C ASP A 204 -1.06 7.58 11.92
N ARG A 205 -0.08 8.35 12.36
CA ARG A 205 1.24 7.88 12.79
C ARG A 205 1.54 8.31 14.22
N TYR A 206 1.87 7.35 15.11
CA TYR A 206 2.29 7.66 16.49
C TYR A 206 3.52 8.57 16.57
N SER A 207 4.44 8.47 15.61
CA SER A 207 5.64 9.31 15.56
C SER A 207 5.39 10.79 15.25
N ARG A 208 4.14 11.16 14.91
CA ARG A 208 3.73 12.57 14.71
C ARG A 208 3.21 13.22 15.99
N PHE A 209 2.96 12.44 17.03
CA PHE A 209 2.49 12.97 18.32
C PHE A 209 3.68 13.29 19.20
N ALA A 210 3.83 14.59 19.59
CA ALA A 210 4.79 14.98 20.59
C ALA A 210 4.24 14.64 21.98
N LYS A 211 5.04 13.99 22.85
CA LYS A 211 4.70 13.88 24.28
C LYS A 211 4.98 15.22 24.96
N ILE A 212 3.92 15.93 25.33
CA ILE A 212 4.01 17.14 26.15
C ILE A 212 3.40 16.85 27.50
N GLY A 213 4.21 16.90 28.57
CA GLY A 213 3.73 16.68 29.93
C GLY A 213 3.20 15.25 30.23
N GLY A 214 3.52 14.27 29.40
CA GLY A 214 3.08 12.90 29.54
C GLY A 214 1.83 12.52 28.73
N GLU A 215 1.21 13.50 28.06
CA GLU A 215 0.06 13.28 27.15
C GLU A 215 0.53 13.33 25.69
N MET A 216 -0.05 12.49 24.85
CA MET A 216 0.15 12.55 23.39
C MET A 216 -0.72 13.64 22.79
N ILE A 217 -0.11 14.60 22.09
CA ILE A 217 -0.77 15.69 21.36
C ILE A 217 -0.50 15.54 19.87
#